data_c248ebe383e99ada40851932223157b6
#
_entry.id   c248ebe383e99ada40851932223157b6
#
_cell.length_a   1.000
_cell.length_b   1.000
_cell.length_c   1.000
_cell.angle_alpha   90.00
_cell.angle_beta   90.00
_cell.angle_gamma   90.00
#
_symmetry.space_group_name_H-M   'P 1'
#
loop_
_entity.id
_entity.type
_entity.pdbx_description
1 polymer ?
#
loop_
_entity_poly.entity_id
_entity_poly.type
_entity_poly.pdbx_seq_one_letter_code
_entity_poly.pdbx_strand_id
1 'polypeptide(L)'
;MSKPILVTGGTGFTGQFVCRELLSRKKHFHCLVREGSNTQWLEESGIQFVRGDLNDHASLLKIFGNYGTLVNVASLGFGAAPGIISACHASKIQRVVLVGTTAIFTTLNTTSQGPRTAAEVAIRTSGLDFTLIRPTMIYGTPGDRNMARLLKLIRHSPIIPVFGDGKSLQQPVHVEDVAWAICEVLESQKSVGQEYNISGKLPLDFNDVIRTAALALGRNPFVLHLPAKPFTVLLRMLERCQFRMPIKSEQILRLNEHKVFDHDKARSHFGYQPREFSAGIQSEIDLFNAGLTFPKQ
;
A
#
# COMPACT_ATOMS: atom_id res chain seq x y z
N MET A 1 32.70 -5.48 -1.32
CA MET A 1 31.30 -5.91 -1.01
C MET A 1 30.35 -4.79 -1.42
N SER A 2 29.24 -5.13 -2.06
CA SER A 2 28.20 -4.12 -2.37
C SER A 2 27.59 -3.58 -1.08
N LYS A 3 27.31 -2.26 -1.03
CA LYS A 3 26.63 -1.66 0.11
C LYS A 3 25.23 -2.29 0.30
N PRO A 4 24.73 -2.43 1.55
CA PRO A 4 23.41 -2.99 1.82
C PRO A 4 22.26 -2.12 1.29
N ILE A 5 21.08 -2.71 1.23
CA ILE A 5 19.83 -2.02 0.92
C ILE A 5 19.31 -1.35 2.20
N LEU A 6 18.84 -0.11 2.11
CA LEU A 6 18.07 0.53 3.17
C LEU A 6 16.58 0.44 2.87
N VAL A 7 15.80 -0.13 3.79
CA VAL A 7 14.35 -0.22 3.69
C VAL A 7 13.69 0.75 4.67
N THR A 8 12.84 1.64 4.20
CA THR A 8 12.02 2.49 5.08
C THR A 8 10.60 1.96 5.16
N GLY A 9 9.95 2.18 6.30
CA GLY A 9 8.60 1.66 6.53
C GLY A 9 8.53 0.15 6.77
N GLY A 10 9.67 -0.50 7.07
CA GLY A 10 9.78 -1.94 7.34
C GLY A 10 8.91 -2.44 8.51
N THR A 11 8.58 -1.57 9.47
CA THR A 11 7.67 -1.89 10.58
C THR A 11 6.18 -1.79 10.23
N GLY A 12 5.85 -1.25 9.05
CA GLY A 12 4.47 -1.10 8.58
C GLY A 12 3.93 -2.36 7.90
N PHE A 13 2.62 -2.35 7.62
CA PHE A 13 1.92 -3.46 6.99
C PHE A 13 2.64 -3.99 5.73
N THR A 14 2.77 -3.20 4.68
CA THR A 14 3.43 -3.63 3.43
C THR A 14 4.93 -3.88 3.63
N GLY A 15 5.59 -3.05 4.45
CA GLY A 15 7.04 -3.13 4.67
C GLY A 15 7.49 -4.44 5.27
N GLN A 16 6.72 -5.05 6.16
CA GLN A 16 7.05 -6.36 6.71
C GLN A 16 7.09 -7.45 5.63
N PHE A 17 6.17 -7.42 4.67
CA PHE A 17 6.18 -8.39 3.56
C PHE A 17 7.36 -8.14 2.61
N VAL A 18 7.72 -6.89 2.36
CA VAL A 18 8.93 -6.54 1.60
C VAL A 18 10.18 -7.07 2.31
N CYS A 19 10.28 -6.89 3.63
CA CYS A 19 11.41 -7.41 4.40
C CYS A 19 11.46 -8.96 4.38
N ARG A 20 10.31 -9.64 4.51
CA ARG A 20 10.23 -11.12 4.38
C ARG A 20 10.70 -11.58 3.00
N GLU A 21 10.26 -10.91 1.95
CA GLU A 21 10.65 -11.23 0.58
C GLU A 21 12.15 -10.99 0.35
N LEU A 22 12.73 -9.92 0.89
CA LEU A 22 14.18 -9.67 0.84
C LEU A 22 14.97 -10.74 1.61
N LEU A 23 14.46 -11.18 2.79
CA LEU A 23 15.07 -12.28 3.55
C LEU A 23 15.04 -13.60 2.77
N SER A 24 13.90 -13.95 2.17
CA SER A 24 13.76 -15.19 1.37
C SER A 24 14.74 -15.22 0.20
N ARG A 25 15.03 -14.04 -0.38
CA ARG A 25 16.03 -13.85 -1.45
C ARG A 25 17.46 -13.69 -0.94
N LYS A 26 17.71 -13.84 0.36
CA LYS A 26 19.04 -13.69 1.00
C LYS A 26 19.70 -12.34 0.69
N LYS A 27 18.92 -11.27 0.57
CA LYS A 27 19.43 -9.92 0.34
C LYS A 27 19.96 -9.34 1.64
N HIS A 28 21.06 -8.61 1.56
CA HIS A 28 21.63 -7.88 2.69
C HIS A 28 20.95 -6.50 2.77
N PHE A 29 20.18 -6.26 3.81
CA PHE A 29 19.43 -5.02 4.02
C PHE A 29 19.29 -4.66 5.50
N HIS A 30 19.05 -3.39 5.77
CA HIS A 30 18.70 -2.86 7.07
C HIS A 30 17.43 -2.03 6.98
N CYS A 31 16.70 -1.92 8.09
CA CYS A 31 15.51 -1.07 8.16
C CYS A 31 15.82 0.28 8.79
N LEU A 32 15.32 1.37 8.20
CA LEU A 32 15.24 2.67 8.86
C LEU A 32 13.93 2.73 9.64
N VAL A 33 14.02 2.90 10.95
CA VAL A 33 12.87 2.93 11.87
C VAL A 33 12.87 4.25 12.66
N ARG A 34 11.68 4.81 12.90
CA ARG A 34 11.53 6.01 13.72
C ARG A 34 11.72 5.67 15.19
N GLU A 35 12.11 6.66 15.98
CA GLU A 35 12.07 6.55 17.42
C GLU A 35 10.67 6.17 17.89
N GLY A 36 10.57 5.25 18.86
CA GLY A 36 9.26 4.74 19.35
C GLY A 36 8.54 3.75 18.44
N SER A 37 9.08 3.39 17.25
CA SER A 37 8.51 2.29 16.44
C SER A 37 8.66 0.95 17.15
N ASN A 38 7.63 0.10 17.05
CA ASN A 38 7.75 -1.29 17.52
C ASN A 38 8.69 -2.06 16.59
N THR A 39 9.85 -2.48 17.10
CA THR A 39 10.89 -3.20 16.38
C THR A 39 10.94 -4.69 16.69
N GLN A 40 10.10 -5.16 17.60
CA GLN A 40 10.10 -6.55 18.08
C GLN A 40 10.17 -7.57 16.93
N TRP A 41 9.34 -7.40 15.92
CA TRP A 41 9.32 -8.29 14.76
C TRP A 41 10.64 -8.29 13.97
N LEU A 42 11.30 -7.13 13.83
CA LEU A 42 12.60 -7.01 13.16
C LEU A 42 13.66 -7.77 13.96
N GLU A 43 13.68 -7.61 15.27
CA GLU A 43 14.60 -8.27 16.19
C GLU A 43 14.42 -9.79 16.17
N GLU A 44 13.17 -10.26 16.29
CA GLU A 44 12.81 -11.69 16.22
C GLU A 44 13.18 -12.32 14.86
N SER A 45 13.14 -11.52 13.78
CA SER A 45 13.52 -11.95 12.43
C SER A 45 15.04 -11.80 12.15
N GLY A 46 15.84 -11.32 13.09
CA GLY A 46 17.27 -11.08 12.90
C GLY A 46 17.58 -9.93 11.93
N ILE A 47 16.63 -9.02 11.68
CA ILE A 47 16.79 -7.91 10.75
C ILE A 47 17.46 -6.74 11.48
N GLN A 48 18.59 -6.29 10.97
CA GLN A 48 19.27 -5.10 11.50
C GLN A 48 18.48 -3.83 11.14
N PHE A 49 18.52 -2.86 12.05
CA PHE A 49 17.86 -1.57 11.80
C PHE A 49 18.68 -0.41 12.38
N VAL A 50 18.42 0.77 11.82
CA VAL A 50 18.98 2.04 12.29
C VAL A 50 17.82 2.98 12.63
N ARG A 51 18.01 3.82 13.65
CA ARG A 51 16.99 4.81 14.05
C ARG A 51 17.22 6.12 13.32
N GLY A 52 16.13 6.71 12.81
CA GLY A 52 16.11 7.99 12.12
C GLY A 52 14.71 8.38 11.64
N ASP A 53 14.54 9.63 11.24
CA ASP A 53 13.27 10.15 10.72
C ASP A 53 13.46 10.66 9.29
N LEU A 54 12.54 10.30 8.39
CA LEU A 54 12.52 10.77 7.00
C LEU A 54 12.31 12.29 6.88
N ASN A 55 11.84 12.94 7.92
CA ASN A 55 11.69 14.40 7.99
C ASN A 55 12.93 15.10 8.57
N ASP A 56 13.88 14.36 9.12
CA ASP A 56 15.16 14.90 9.62
C ASP A 56 16.27 14.70 8.59
N HIS A 57 16.47 15.72 7.74
CA HIS A 57 17.47 15.70 6.68
C HIS A 57 18.89 15.44 7.20
N ALA A 58 19.28 16.00 8.34
CA ALA A 58 20.62 15.82 8.91
C ALA A 58 20.84 14.36 9.34
N SER A 59 19.82 13.72 9.91
CA SER A 59 19.83 12.29 10.23
C SER A 59 19.95 11.44 8.95
N LEU A 60 19.18 11.77 7.91
CA LEU A 60 19.25 11.02 6.64
C LEU A 60 20.63 11.05 6.00
N LEU A 61 21.31 12.20 5.98
CA LEU A 61 22.67 12.33 5.42
C LEU A 61 23.67 11.41 6.12
N LYS A 62 23.59 11.30 7.45
CA LYS A 62 24.48 10.42 8.23
C LYS A 62 24.22 8.93 7.95
N ILE A 63 22.94 8.56 7.79
CA ILE A 63 22.52 7.17 7.63
C ILE A 63 22.76 6.70 6.18
N PHE A 64 22.28 7.45 5.18
CA PHE A 64 22.25 7.04 3.78
C PHE A 64 23.65 6.76 3.21
N GLY A 65 24.69 7.40 3.70
CA GLY A 65 26.08 7.17 3.25
C GLY A 65 26.57 5.72 3.34
N ASN A 66 25.94 4.91 4.19
CA ASN A 66 26.28 3.51 4.38
C ASN A 66 25.58 2.56 3.40
N TYR A 67 24.68 3.05 2.57
CA TYR A 67 23.82 2.24 1.71
C TYR A 67 24.00 2.54 0.23
N GLY A 68 23.77 1.55 -0.63
CA GLY A 68 23.87 1.69 -2.08
C GLY A 68 22.49 1.78 -2.76
N THR A 69 21.46 1.28 -2.10
CA THR A 69 20.11 1.20 -2.61
C THR A 69 19.11 1.60 -1.53
N LEU A 70 18.08 2.33 -1.92
CA LEU A 70 16.94 2.68 -1.06
C LEU A 70 15.66 2.01 -1.55
N VAL A 71 14.94 1.35 -0.65
CA VAL A 71 13.55 0.90 -0.85
C VAL A 71 12.65 1.66 0.12
N ASN A 72 11.95 2.67 -0.39
CA ASN A 72 11.05 3.47 0.43
C ASN A 72 9.62 2.95 0.33
N VAL A 73 9.20 2.19 1.35
CA VAL A 73 7.81 1.73 1.52
C VAL A 73 7.01 2.71 2.39
N ALA A 74 7.67 3.62 3.08
CA ALA A 74 6.97 4.67 3.84
C ALA A 74 6.21 5.62 2.91
N SER A 75 5.06 6.12 3.39
CA SER A 75 4.18 6.96 2.58
C SER A 75 4.86 8.25 2.10
N LEU A 76 4.77 8.53 0.80
CA LEU A 76 5.22 9.77 0.18
C LEU A 76 4.24 10.95 0.37
N GLY A 77 3.07 10.70 0.96
CA GLY A 77 2.00 11.70 1.14
C GLY A 77 2.22 12.70 2.29
N PHE A 78 3.35 12.63 2.97
CA PHE A 78 3.66 13.48 4.13
C PHE A 78 4.80 14.48 3.87
N GLY A 79 5.20 14.69 2.62
CA GLY A 79 6.16 15.73 2.24
C GLY A 79 7.64 15.34 2.38
N ALA A 80 7.97 14.10 2.74
CA ALA A 80 9.36 13.66 2.91
C ALA A 80 10.16 13.50 1.61
N ALA A 81 9.51 13.45 0.44
CA ALA A 81 10.16 13.14 -0.83
C ALA A 81 11.34 14.06 -1.18
N PRO A 82 11.27 15.39 -1.06
CA PRO A 82 12.42 16.26 -1.35
C PRO A 82 13.64 15.98 -0.48
N GLY A 83 13.41 15.74 0.82
CA GLY A 83 14.48 15.39 1.78
C GLY A 83 15.14 14.05 1.44
N ILE A 84 14.34 13.04 1.09
CA ILE A 84 14.81 11.73 0.64
C ILE A 84 15.67 11.86 -0.62
N ILE A 85 15.20 12.59 -1.64
CA ILE A 85 15.91 12.81 -2.91
C ILE A 85 17.25 13.51 -2.66
N SER A 86 17.23 14.60 -1.89
CA SER A 86 18.45 15.34 -1.52
C SER A 86 19.47 14.46 -0.79
N ALA A 87 19.00 13.66 0.17
CA ALA A 87 19.87 12.72 0.91
C ALA A 87 20.42 11.61 0.01
N CYS A 88 19.65 11.10 -0.94
CA CYS A 88 20.11 10.11 -1.92
C CYS A 88 21.26 10.66 -2.78
N HIS A 89 21.12 11.89 -3.30
CA HIS A 89 22.18 12.54 -4.08
C HIS A 89 23.45 12.75 -3.26
N ALA A 90 23.33 13.36 -2.08
CA ALA A 90 24.47 13.66 -1.21
C ALA A 90 25.23 12.40 -0.78
N SER A 91 24.50 11.29 -0.60
CA SER A 91 25.05 10.00 -0.18
C SER A 91 25.43 9.07 -1.33
N LYS A 92 25.21 9.49 -2.58
CA LYS A 92 25.50 8.72 -3.80
C LYS A 92 24.79 7.36 -3.80
N ILE A 93 23.53 7.33 -3.35
CA ILE A 93 22.67 6.14 -3.49
C ILE A 93 22.40 5.95 -4.99
N GLN A 94 22.76 4.79 -5.52
CA GLN A 94 22.69 4.50 -6.96
C GLN A 94 21.28 4.12 -7.41
N ARG A 95 20.54 3.38 -6.60
CA ARG A 95 19.24 2.79 -6.95
C ARG A 95 18.19 3.14 -5.91
N VAL A 96 17.01 3.60 -6.39
CA VAL A 96 15.91 4.00 -5.50
C VAL A 96 14.60 3.38 -5.97
N VAL A 97 13.95 2.60 -5.12
CA VAL A 97 12.59 2.10 -5.34
C VAL A 97 11.64 2.80 -4.37
N LEU A 98 10.63 3.47 -4.90
CA LEU A 98 9.67 4.24 -4.11
C LEU A 98 8.26 3.68 -4.29
N VAL A 99 7.56 3.51 -3.18
CA VAL A 99 6.18 3.03 -3.18
C VAL A 99 5.23 4.22 -3.04
N GLY A 100 4.52 4.50 -4.11
CA GLY A 100 3.43 5.46 -4.18
C GLY A 100 2.07 4.78 -3.98
N THR A 101 1.07 5.20 -4.73
CA THR A 101 -0.28 4.62 -4.72
C THR A 101 -1.05 5.05 -5.94
N THR A 102 -1.91 4.19 -6.49
CA THR A 102 -2.86 4.57 -7.55
C THR A 102 -3.90 5.61 -7.09
N ALA A 103 -3.99 5.89 -5.79
CA ALA A 103 -4.87 6.95 -5.29
C ALA A 103 -4.53 8.37 -5.78
N ILE A 104 -3.36 8.58 -6.41
CA ILE A 104 -3.05 9.85 -7.09
C ILE A 104 -3.96 10.12 -8.30
N PHE A 105 -4.51 9.07 -8.91
CA PHE A 105 -5.39 9.16 -10.09
C PHE A 105 -6.86 9.40 -9.73
N THR A 106 -7.18 9.55 -8.44
CA THR A 106 -8.56 9.84 -8.02
C THR A 106 -9.04 11.17 -8.62
N THR A 107 -10.28 11.19 -9.07
CA THR A 107 -10.96 12.41 -9.52
C THR A 107 -11.55 13.21 -8.35
N LEU A 108 -11.49 12.66 -7.15
CA LEU A 108 -11.95 13.30 -5.93
C LEU A 108 -10.87 14.24 -5.39
N ASN A 109 -11.27 15.45 -5.06
CA ASN A 109 -10.36 16.44 -4.46
C ASN A 109 -10.03 16.07 -3.01
N THR A 110 -8.98 15.27 -2.83
CA THR A 110 -8.55 14.77 -1.51
C THR A 110 -7.32 15.52 -1.01
N THR A 111 -7.26 15.78 0.31
CA THR A 111 -6.16 16.52 0.94
C THR A 111 -4.78 15.87 0.72
N SER A 112 -4.73 14.56 0.51
CA SER A 112 -3.48 13.82 0.31
C SER A 112 -3.03 13.72 -1.15
N GLN A 113 -3.86 14.12 -2.11
CA GLN A 113 -3.53 14.02 -3.53
C GLN A 113 -2.41 14.97 -3.93
N GLY A 114 -2.52 16.24 -3.55
CA GLY A 114 -1.53 17.27 -3.88
C GLY A 114 -0.11 16.90 -3.42
N PRO A 115 0.12 16.58 -2.13
CA PRO A 115 1.43 16.15 -1.65
C PRO A 115 1.99 14.91 -2.35
N ARG A 116 1.15 13.92 -2.68
CA ARG A 116 1.58 12.73 -3.42
C ARG A 116 1.98 13.04 -4.86
N THR A 117 1.19 13.86 -5.55
CA THR A 117 1.51 14.31 -6.91
C THR A 117 2.81 15.10 -6.93
N ALA A 118 3.00 16.03 -6.00
CA ALA A 118 4.24 16.80 -5.88
C ALA A 118 5.45 15.89 -5.62
N ALA A 119 5.30 14.86 -4.75
CA ALA A 119 6.36 13.89 -4.50
C ALA A 119 6.75 13.12 -5.77
N GLU A 120 5.78 12.67 -6.56
CA GLU A 120 6.08 11.96 -7.81
C GLU A 120 6.72 12.86 -8.88
N VAL A 121 6.31 14.12 -8.98
CA VAL A 121 6.96 15.09 -9.85
C VAL A 121 8.43 15.27 -9.44
N ALA A 122 8.70 15.46 -8.13
CA ALA A 122 10.05 15.61 -7.63
C ALA A 122 10.92 14.36 -7.91
N ILE A 123 10.33 13.16 -7.81
CA ILE A 123 11.01 11.89 -8.13
C ILE A 123 11.38 11.84 -9.62
N ARG A 124 10.45 12.14 -10.52
CA ARG A 124 10.69 12.12 -11.98
C ARG A 124 11.78 13.10 -12.42
N THR A 125 11.84 14.24 -11.77
CA THR A 125 12.83 15.29 -12.10
C THR A 125 14.11 15.17 -11.28
N SER A 126 14.24 14.17 -10.43
CA SER A 126 15.38 14.01 -9.50
C SER A 126 16.70 13.64 -10.20
N GLY A 127 16.66 12.99 -11.36
CA GLY A 127 17.87 12.42 -11.98
C GLY A 127 18.41 11.17 -11.29
N LEU A 128 17.69 10.59 -10.31
CA LEU A 128 18.04 9.32 -9.67
C LEU A 128 17.64 8.13 -10.55
N ASP A 129 18.33 7.01 -10.40
CA ASP A 129 17.93 5.72 -10.96
C ASP A 129 16.71 5.18 -10.18
N PHE A 130 15.57 5.81 -10.36
CA PHE A 130 14.36 5.48 -9.61
C PHE A 130 13.51 4.39 -10.27
N THR A 131 12.71 3.70 -9.48
CA THR A 131 11.46 3.03 -9.91
C THR A 131 10.34 3.44 -8.97
N LEU A 132 9.21 3.82 -9.54
CA LEU A 132 8.02 4.17 -8.78
C LEU A 132 6.96 3.07 -8.93
N ILE A 133 6.54 2.50 -7.82
CA ILE A 133 5.51 1.46 -7.76
C ILE A 133 4.25 2.03 -7.15
N ARG A 134 3.11 1.91 -7.83
CA ARG A 134 1.80 2.36 -7.38
C ARG A 134 0.86 1.17 -7.17
N PRO A 135 0.80 0.59 -5.99
CA PRO A 135 -0.19 -0.43 -5.70
C PRO A 135 -1.61 0.15 -5.73
N THR A 136 -2.56 -0.69 -6.10
CA THR A 136 -4.00 -0.47 -5.87
C THR A 136 -4.34 -0.68 -4.39
N MET A 137 -5.58 -1.00 -4.05
CA MET A 137 -5.97 -1.30 -2.66
C MET A 137 -5.27 -2.58 -2.19
N ILE A 138 -4.28 -2.44 -1.30
CA ILE A 138 -3.53 -3.57 -0.75
C ILE A 138 -4.37 -4.26 0.32
N TYR A 139 -4.42 -5.61 0.28
CA TYR A 139 -5.06 -6.48 1.27
C TYR A 139 -4.20 -7.71 1.54
N GLY A 140 -4.60 -8.58 2.46
CA GLY A 140 -3.99 -9.90 2.67
C GLY A 140 -3.67 -10.25 4.10
N THR A 141 -4.01 -9.42 5.09
CA THR A 141 -3.91 -9.77 6.52
C THR A 141 -4.95 -9.03 7.35
N PRO A 142 -5.27 -9.55 8.57
CA PRO A 142 -6.15 -8.85 9.51
C PRO A 142 -5.69 -7.44 9.91
N GLY A 143 -4.46 -7.03 9.54
CA GLY A 143 -3.89 -5.70 9.79
C GLY A 143 -4.24 -4.67 8.73
N ASP A 144 -4.75 -5.04 7.57
CA ASP A 144 -5.16 -4.08 6.56
C ASP A 144 -6.40 -3.27 6.99
N ARG A 145 -6.58 -2.09 6.37
CA ARG A 145 -7.65 -1.15 6.78
C ARG A 145 -8.98 -1.39 6.12
N ASN A 146 -8.99 -1.99 4.94
CA ASN A 146 -10.18 -2.02 4.09
C ASN A 146 -10.81 -3.41 4.08
N MET A 147 -10.08 -4.40 3.64
CA MET A 147 -10.59 -5.76 3.49
C MET A 147 -10.86 -6.41 4.85
N ALA A 148 -9.96 -6.23 5.82
CA ALA A 148 -10.18 -6.73 7.18
C ALA A 148 -11.43 -6.15 7.83
N ARG A 149 -11.80 -4.88 7.53
CA ARG A 149 -13.06 -4.28 8.02
C ARG A 149 -14.27 -4.90 7.33
N LEU A 150 -14.18 -5.12 6.02
CA LEU A 150 -15.23 -5.79 5.26
C LEU A 150 -15.45 -7.21 5.77
N LEU A 151 -14.39 -7.99 5.96
CA LEU A 151 -14.45 -9.34 6.51
C LEU A 151 -15.08 -9.37 7.91
N LYS A 152 -14.71 -8.42 8.78
CA LYS A 152 -15.34 -8.27 10.11
C LYS A 152 -16.83 -7.97 9.99
N LEU A 153 -17.22 -7.08 9.07
CA LEU A 153 -18.62 -6.74 8.86
C LEU A 153 -19.39 -7.96 8.36
N ILE A 154 -18.90 -8.67 7.35
CA ILE A 154 -19.53 -9.89 6.81
C ILE A 154 -19.67 -10.97 7.89
N ARG A 155 -18.67 -11.11 8.76
CA ARG A 155 -18.67 -12.12 9.83
C ARG A 155 -19.77 -11.88 10.88
N HIS A 156 -20.03 -10.61 11.22
CA HIS A 156 -20.89 -10.25 12.35
C HIS A 156 -22.24 -9.66 11.97
N SER A 157 -22.46 -9.29 10.71
CA SER A 157 -23.70 -8.69 10.25
C SER A 157 -24.38 -9.54 9.17
N PRO A 158 -25.68 -9.79 9.29
CA PRO A 158 -26.46 -10.43 8.23
C PRO A 158 -26.77 -9.46 7.07
N ILE A 159 -26.53 -8.16 7.24
CA ILE A 159 -26.81 -7.12 6.23
C ILE A 159 -25.54 -6.31 5.99
N ILE A 160 -25.16 -6.16 4.73
CA ILE A 160 -24.03 -5.34 4.29
C ILE A 160 -24.58 -4.11 3.54
N PRO A 161 -24.48 -2.90 4.12
CA PRO A 161 -24.89 -1.69 3.42
C PRO A 161 -23.87 -1.32 2.35
N VAL A 162 -24.34 -1.12 1.12
CA VAL A 162 -23.55 -0.63 -0.02
C VAL A 162 -24.14 0.70 -0.49
N PHE A 163 -23.35 1.76 -0.44
CA PHE A 163 -23.77 3.08 -0.92
C PHE A 163 -23.53 3.19 -2.42
N GLY A 164 -24.61 3.18 -3.21
CA GLY A 164 -24.61 3.06 -4.66
C GLY A 164 -25.11 1.68 -5.12
N ASP A 165 -24.88 1.36 -6.37
CA ASP A 165 -25.28 0.08 -6.98
C ASP A 165 -24.24 -1.05 -6.80
N GLY A 166 -23.08 -0.72 -6.22
CA GLY A 166 -21.99 -1.68 -6.02
C GLY A 166 -21.29 -2.14 -7.29
N LYS A 167 -21.54 -1.50 -8.43
CA LYS A 167 -20.95 -1.84 -9.74
C LYS A 167 -19.64 -1.11 -10.01
N SER A 168 -19.17 -0.27 -9.09
CA SER A 168 -17.85 0.37 -9.24
C SER A 168 -16.74 -0.68 -9.19
N LEU A 169 -15.89 -0.65 -10.20
CA LEU A 169 -14.82 -1.63 -10.34
C LEU A 169 -13.69 -1.32 -9.34
N GLN A 170 -13.27 -2.33 -8.63
CA GLN A 170 -12.13 -2.33 -7.72
C GLN A 170 -11.13 -3.39 -8.20
N GLN A 171 -9.86 -3.19 -7.94
CA GLN A 171 -8.82 -4.15 -8.34
C GLN A 171 -7.84 -4.35 -7.18
N PRO A 172 -8.28 -5.01 -6.09
CA PRO A 172 -7.47 -5.21 -4.91
C PRO A 172 -6.26 -6.09 -5.21
N VAL A 173 -5.10 -5.74 -4.67
CA VAL A 173 -3.83 -6.46 -4.83
C VAL A 173 -3.39 -7.08 -3.51
N HIS A 174 -2.95 -8.33 -3.53
CA HIS A 174 -2.44 -8.99 -2.33
C HIS A 174 -1.08 -8.41 -1.93
N VAL A 175 -0.84 -8.26 -0.63
CA VAL A 175 0.37 -7.63 -0.10
C VAL A 175 1.65 -8.37 -0.49
N GLU A 176 1.62 -9.70 -0.59
CA GLU A 176 2.78 -10.49 -1.06
C GLU A 176 3.10 -10.25 -2.52
N ASP A 177 2.08 -10.04 -3.38
CA ASP A 177 2.31 -9.73 -4.79
C ASP A 177 2.94 -8.33 -4.95
N VAL A 178 2.58 -7.39 -4.06
CA VAL A 178 3.23 -6.07 -3.99
C VAL A 178 4.69 -6.21 -3.53
N ALA A 179 4.94 -6.99 -2.49
CA ALA A 179 6.29 -7.23 -1.96
C ALA A 179 7.19 -7.89 -3.01
N TRP A 180 6.66 -8.91 -3.68
CA TRP A 180 7.34 -9.58 -4.79
C TRP A 180 7.71 -8.58 -5.90
N ALA A 181 6.76 -7.76 -6.36
CA ALA A 181 7.00 -6.76 -7.40
C ALA A 181 8.08 -5.73 -7.00
N ILE A 182 8.09 -5.29 -5.73
CA ILE A 182 9.13 -4.38 -5.21
C ILE A 182 10.52 -5.04 -5.28
N CYS A 183 10.61 -6.33 -4.98
CA CYS A 183 11.88 -7.06 -5.05
C CYS A 183 12.32 -7.35 -6.50
N GLU A 184 11.39 -7.65 -7.42
CA GLU A 184 11.71 -7.84 -8.83
C GLU A 184 12.29 -6.59 -9.48
N VAL A 185 11.73 -5.41 -9.21
CA VAL A 185 12.25 -4.16 -9.79
C VAL A 185 13.64 -3.80 -9.27
N LEU A 186 14.07 -4.31 -8.13
CA LEU A 186 15.44 -4.13 -7.66
C LEU A 186 16.46 -4.85 -8.55
N GLU A 187 16.07 -5.97 -9.14
CA GLU A 187 16.93 -6.82 -9.97
C GLU A 187 16.81 -6.50 -11.46
N SER A 188 15.73 -5.86 -11.88
CA SER A 188 15.44 -5.56 -13.27
C SER A 188 16.04 -4.23 -13.72
N GLN A 189 17.02 -4.26 -14.59
CA GLN A 189 17.56 -3.05 -15.25
C GLN A 189 16.49 -2.33 -16.10
N LYS A 190 15.53 -3.04 -16.64
CA LYS A 190 14.41 -2.45 -17.40
C LYS A 190 13.50 -1.58 -16.54
N SER A 191 13.58 -1.70 -15.21
CA SER A 191 12.76 -0.94 -14.28
C SER A 191 13.34 0.43 -13.91
N VAL A 192 14.58 0.73 -14.28
CA VAL A 192 15.22 2.01 -14.00
C VAL A 192 14.53 3.13 -14.78
N GLY A 193 14.19 4.22 -14.11
CA GLY A 193 13.45 5.35 -14.68
C GLY A 193 11.99 5.04 -14.99
N GLN A 194 11.43 3.94 -14.47
CA GLN A 194 10.10 3.47 -14.83
C GLN A 194 9.09 3.60 -13.68
N GLU A 195 7.83 3.64 -14.08
CA GLU A 195 6.67 3.71 -13.18
C GLU A 195 5.72 2.55 -13.51
N TYR A 196 5.23 1.87 -12.46
CA TYR A 196 4.35 0.72 -12.58
C TYR A 196 3.14 0.84 -11.69
N ASN A 197 1.97 0.56 -12.23
CA ASN A 197 0.81 0.24 -11.43
C ASN A 197 0.87 -1.25 -11.08
N ILE A 198 0.69 -1.55 -9.81
CA ILE A 198 0.68 -2.91 -9.29
C ILE A 198 -0.73 -3.20 -8.78
N SER A 199 -1.52 -3.80 -9.64
CA SER A 199 -2.94 -4.10 -9.41
C SER A 199 -3.19 -5.58 -9.27
N GLY A 200 -4.34 -5.96 -8.71
CA GLY A 200 -4.80 -7.35 -8.70
C GLY A 200 -5.08 -7.88 -10.10
N LYS A 201 -5.30 -9.18 -10.23
CA LYS A 201 -5.36 -9.88 -11.50
C LYS A 201 -6.47 -9.37 -12.42
N LEU A 202 -7.67 -9.23 -11.89
CA LEU A 202 -8.83 -8.74 -12.63
C LEU A 202 -9.55 -7.65 -11.84
N PRO A 203 -10.14 -6.66 -12.51
CA PRO A 203 -11.08 -5.76 -11.88
C PRO A 203 -12.37 -6.52 -11.51
N LEU A 204 -12.88 -6.26 -10.33
CA LEU A 204 -14.11 -6.83 -9.78
C LEU A 204 -15.06 -5.69 -9.42
N ASP A 205 -16.34 -5.83 -9.66
CA ASP A 205 -17.28 -4.91 -9.05
C ASP A 205 -17.35 -5.10 -7.53
N PHE A 206 -17.79 -4.08 -6.82
CA PHE A 206 -17.76 -4.13 -5.35
C PHE A 206 -18.71 -5.19 -4.78
N ASN A 207 -19.81 -5.53 -5.50
CA ASN A 207 -20.69 -6.63 -5.12
C ASN A 207 -19.96 -7.98 -5.25
N ASP A 208 -19.14 -8.17 -6.28
CA ASP A 208 -18.35 -9.39 -6.46
C ASP A 208 -17.25 -9.50 -5.40
N VAL A 209 -16.64 -8.39 -5.00
CA VAL A 209 -15.71 -8.37 -3.85
C VAL A 209 -16.40 -8.85 -2.57
N ILE A 210 -17.62 -8.34 -2.28
CA ILE A 210 -18.40 -8.76 -1.11
C ILE A 210 -18.79 -10.23 -1.23
N ARG A 211 -19.29 -10.65 -2.39
CA ARG A 211 -19.74 -12.03 -2.63
C ARG A 211 -18.60 -13.03 -2.45
N THR A 212 -17.44 -12.76 -3.06
CA THR A 212 -16.27 -13.64 -2.96
C THR A 212 -15.79 -13.74 -1.51
N ALA A 213 -15.71 -12.62 -0.80
CA ALA A 213 -15.32 -12.59 0.61
C ALA A 213 -16.34 -13.33 1.51
N ALA A 214 -17.63 -13.18 1.23
CA ALA A 214 -18.70 -13.85 1.97
C ALA A 214 -18.66 -15.37 1.76
N LEU A 215 -18.50 -15.81 0.51
CA LEU A 215 -18.36 -17.24 0.18
C LEU A 215 -17.16 -17.87 0.90
N ALA A 216 -16.01 -17.20 0.90
CA ALA A 216 -14.81 -17.67 1.58
C ALA A 216 -14.98 -17.75 3.12
N LEU A 217 -15.84 -16.89 3.70
CA LEU A 217 -16.23 -16.95 5.12
C LEU A 217 -17.34 -17.95 5.42
N GLY A 218 -17.90 -18.65 4.42
CA GLY A 218 -19.09 -19.51 4.60
C GLY A 218 -20.33 -18.72 5.01
N ARG A 219 -20.48 -17.46 4.55
CA ARG A 219 -21.57 -16.55 4.87
C ARG A 219 -22.35 -16.16 3.62
N ASN A 220 -23.60 -15.77 3.81
CA ASN A 220 -24.46 -15.26 2.74
C ASN A 220 -25.27 -14.05 3.24
N PRO A 221 -24.61 -12.89 3.46
CA PRO A 221 -25.29 -11.72 3.96
C PRO A 221 -26.18 -11.10 2.86
N PHE A 222 -27.25 -10.45 3.28
CA PHE A 222 -28.06 -9.63 2.40
C PHE A 222 -27.34 -8.31 2.08
N VAL A 223 -27.12 -8.02 0.80
CA VAL A 223 -26.51 -6.75 0.36
C VAL A 223 -27.61 -5.72 0.17
N LEU A 224 -27.60 -4.69 1.04
CA LEU A 224 -28.58 -3.59 1.01
C LEU A 224 -27.98 -2.40 0.26
N HIS A 225 -28.48 -2.12 -0.94
CA HIS A 225 -28.06 -0.95 -1.72
C HIS A 225 -28.78 0.31 -1.25
N LEU A 226 -28.02 1.31 -0.87
CA LEU A 226 -28.50 2.61 -0.39
C LEU A 226 -28.11 3.70 -1.39
N PRO A 227 -28.99 4.68 -1.68
CA PRO A 227 -28.65 5.74 -2.64
C PRO A 227 -27.48 6.59 -2.16
N ALA A 228 -26.36 6.60 -2.90
CA ALA A 228 -25.13 7.27 -2.47
C ALA A 228 -25.28 8.80 -2.35
N LYS A 229 -25.98 9.45 -3.29
CA LYS A 229 -26.10 10.92 -3.33
C LYS A 229 -26.71 11.54 -2.06
N PRO A 230 -27.93 11.16 -1.61
CA PRO A 230 -28.53 11.76 -0.42
C PRO A 230 -27.72 11.46 0.84
N PHE A 231 -27.16 10.25 0.98
CA PHE A 231 -26.31 9.93 2.13
C PHE A 231 -25.00 10.75 2.15
N THR A 232 -24.40 10.97 0.99
CA THR A 232 -23.19 11.83 0.89
C THR A 232 -23.49 13.26 1.30
N VAL A 233 -24.63 13.81 0.87
CA VAL A 233 -25.06 15.17 1.25
C VAL A 233 -25.31 15.27 2.76
N LEU A 234 -26.04 14.30 3.32
CA LEU A 234 -26.33 14.25 4.75
C LEU A 234 -25.03 14.17 5.58
N LEU A 235 -24.11 13.27 5.20
CA LEU A 235 -22.84 13.15 5.90
C LEU A 235 -22.00 14.42 5.81
N ARG A 236 -21.97 15.11 4.66
CA ARG A 236 -21.26 16.40 4.52
C ARG A 236 -21.85 17.47 5.44
N MET A 237 -23.17 17.51 5.60
CA MET A 237 -23.82 18.44 6.54
C MET A 237 -23.43 18.11 7.98
N LEU A 238 -23.44 16.84 8.39
CA LEU A 238 -23.04 16.40 9.71
C LEU A 238 -21.55 16.66 9.98
N GLU A 239 -20.69 16.43 9.00
CA GLU A 239 -19.26 16.72 9.07
C GLU A 239 -19.00 18.23 9.27
N ARG A 240 -19.77 19.12 8.61
CA ARG A 240 -19.70 20.58 8.82
C ARG A 240 -20.13 20.98 10.23
N CYS A 241 -21.07 20.25 10.82
CA CYS A 241 -21.51 20.46 12.21
C CYS A 241 -20.56 19.79 13.23
N GLN A 242 -19.38 19.29 12.79
CA GLN A 242 -18.37 18.63 13.63
C GLN A 242 -18.83 17.34 14.32
N PHE A 243 -19.93 16.73 13.87
CA PHE A 243 -20.33 15.41 14.34
C PHE A 243 -19.32 14.34 13.91
N ARG A 244 -18.86 13.53 14.85
CA ARG A 244 -17.97 12.41 14.58
C ARG A 244 -18.77 11.23 14.03
N MET A 245 -18.76 11.06 12.71
CA MET A 245 -19.40 9.95 12.05
C MET A 245 -18.43 8.79 11.84
N PRO A 246 -18.89 7.52 11.97
CA PRO A 246 -18.04 6.34 11.72
C PRO A 246 -17.63 6.19 10.25
N ILE A 247 -18.42 6.76 9.34
CA ILE A 247 -18.16 6.77 7.88
C ILE A 247 -18.13 8.22 7.42
N LYS A 248 -17.12 8.58 6.63
CA LYS A 248 -17.01 9.92 6.02
C LYS A 248 -17.60 9.94 4.62
N SER A 249 -18.12 11.11 4.23
CA SER A 249 -18.68 11.34 2.89
C SER A 249 -17.68 10.99 1.77
N GLU A 250 -16.40 11.31 1.96
CA GLU A 250 -15.31 10.96 1.04
C GLU A 250 -15.17 9.44 0.85
N GLN A 251 -15.39 8.64 1.88
CA GLN A 251 -15.28 7.18 1.79
C GLN A 251 -16.37 6.60 0.89
N ILE A 252 -17.60 7.13 0.96
CA ILE A 252 -18.69 6.73 0.05
C ILE A 252 -18.35 7.07 -1.39
N LEU A 253 -17.84 8.29 -1.64
CA LEU A 253 -17.45 8.70 -2.98
C LEU A 253 -16.34 7.82 -3.54
N ARG A 254 -15.32 7.50 -2.74
CA ARG A 254 -14.20 6.63 -3.12
C ARG A 254 -14.63 5.19 -3.44
N LEU A 255 -15.67 4.67 -2.78
CA LEU A 255 -16.21 3.35 -3.09
C LEU A 255 -16.98 3.32 -4.41
N ASN A 256 -17.50 4.46 -4.84
CA ASN A 256 -18.22 4.61 -6.11
C ASN A 256 -17.33 5.03 -7.29
N GLU A 257 -16.01 5.20 -7.07
CA GLU A 257 -15.02 5.50 -8.11
C GLU A 257 -14.47 4.20 -8.70
N HIS A 258 -14.40 4.11 -10.03
CA HIS A 258 -13.73 3.00 -10.69
C HIS A 258 -12.22 3.06 -10.46
N LYS A 259 -11.62 1.93 -10.05
CA LYS A 259 -10.19 1.80 -9.73
C LYS A 259 -9.59 0.63 -10.48
N VAL A 260 -9.56 0.77 -11.79
CA VAL A 260 -8.98 -0.20 -12.72
C VAL A 260 -7.68 0.36 -13.25
N PHE A 261 -6.61 -0.40 -13.09
CA PHE A 261 -5.26 0.02 -13.48
C PHE A 261 -4.56 -1.14 -14.18
N ASP A 262 -4.08 -0.87 -15.38
CA ASP A 262 -3.30 -1.81 -16.16
C ASP A 262 -1.95 -2.10 -15.51
N HIS A 263 -1.53 -3.37 -15.51
CA HIS A 263 -0.23 -3.83 -15.05
C HIS A 263 0.58 -4.56 -16.14
N ASP A 264 0.18 -4.45 -17.42
CA ASP A 264 0.86 -5.14 -18.53
C ASP A 264 2.32 -4.72 -18.68
N LYS A 265 2.66 -3.47 -18.38
CA LYS A 265 4.03 -3.00 -18.33
C LYS A 265 4.85 -3.76 -17.28
N ALA A 266 4.32 -3.99 -16.09
CA ALA A 266 4.96 -4.79 -15.05
C ALA A 266 5.12 -6.25 -15.49
N ARG A 267 4.08 -6.81 -16.12
CA ARG A 267 4.12 -8.16 -16.70
C ARG A 267 5.22 -8.30 -17.75
N SER A 268 5.36 -7.35 -18.67
CA SER A 268 6.32 -7.41 -19.76
C SER A 268 7.77 -7.14 -19.32
N HIS A 269 7.97 -6.30 -18.29
CA HIS A 269 9.32 -5.91 -17.86
C HIS A 269 9.94 -6.89 -16.86
N PHE A 270 9.15 -7.48 -15.96
CA PHE A 270 9.65 -8.38 -14.91
C PHE A 270 8.70 -9.53 -14.55
N GLY A 271 7.75 -9.88 -15.44
CA GLY A 271 6.94 -11.08 -15.29
C GLY A 271 5.85 -11.01 -14.20
N TYR A 272 5.35 -9.82 -13.84
CA TYR A 272 4.35 -9.66 -12.81
C TYR A 272 3.07 -10.46 -13.10
N GLN A 273 2.70 -11.37 -12.21
CA GLN A 273 1.52 -12.22 -12.30
C GLN A 273 0.81 -12.27 -10.94
N PRO A 274 -0.11 -11.34 -10.67
CA PRO A 274 -0.83 -11.30 -9.40
C PRO A 274 -1.80 -12.48 -9.27
N ARG A 275 -2.00 -12.92 -8.04
CA ARG A 275 -2.94 -14.00 -7.69
C ARG A 275 -4.39 -13.60 -7.93
N GLU A 276 -5.25 -14.61 -8.04
CA GLU A 276 -6.70 -14.41 -8.05
C GLU A 276 -7.16 -13.85 -6.70
N PHE A 277 -8.17 -12.97 -6.73
CA PHE A 277 -8.73 -12.40 -5.52
C PHE A 277 -9.28 -13.46 -4.58
N SER A 278 -9.93 -14.51 -5.11
CA SER A 278 -10.46 -15.62 -4.33
C SER A 278 -9.39 -16.37 -3.53
N ALA A 279 -8.22 -16.60 -4.14
CA ALA A 279 -7.10 -17.26 -3.46
C ALA A 279 -6.51 -16.34 -2.36
N GLY A 280 -6.32 -15.05 -2.66
CA GLY A 280 -5.76 -14.11 -1.70
C GLY A 280 -6.68 -13.84 -0.51
N ILE A 281 -8.00 -13.75 -0.72
CA ILE A 281 -8.96 -13.53 0.36
C ILE A 281 -9.08 -14.76 1.28
N GLN A 282 -8.95 -15.97 0.72
CA GLN A 282 -8.90 -17.19 1.52
C GLN A 282 -7.69 -17.19 2.45
N SER A 283 -6.51 -16.84 1.94
CA SER A 283 -5.30 -16.72 2.77
C SER A 283 -5.46 -15.71 3.91
N GLU A 284 -6.09 -14.56 3.66
CA GLU A 284 -6.36 -13.55 4.69
C GLU A 284 -7.33 -14.08 5.76
N ILE A 285 -8.38 -14.82 5.35
CA ILE A 285 -9.35 -15.45 6.27
C ILE A 285 -8.68 -16.49 7.13
N ASP A 286 -7.78 -17.30 6.58
CA ASP A 286 -7.04 -18.32 7.33
C ASP A 286 -6.18 -17.66 8.43
N LEU A 287 -5.49 -16.56 8.11
CA LEU A 287 -4.76 -15.76 9.09
C LEU A 287 -5.68 -15.15 10.16
N PHE A 288 -6.86 -14.67 9.73
CA PHE A 288 -7.87 -14.11 10.63
C PHE A 288 -8.41 -15.16 11.61
N ASN A 289 -8.66 -16.39 11.14
CA ASN A 289 -9.14 -17.51 11.97
C ASN A 289 -8.04 -18.03 12.90
N ALA A 290 -6.78 -17.98 12.50
CA ALA A 290 -5.64 -18.35 13.34
C ALA A 290 -5.37 -17.33 14.48
N GLY A 291 -6.08 -16.21 14.52
CA GLY A 291 -5.91 -15.18 15.56
C GLY A 291 -4.57 -14.44 15.50
N LEU A 292 -3.87 -14.52 14.36
CA LEU A 292 -2.58 -13.87 14.20
C LEU A 292 -2.73 -12.35 14.17
N THR A 293 -1.84 -11.66 14.88
CA THR A 293 -1.79 -10.20 14.92
C THR A 293 -0.76 -9.69 13.92
N PHE A 294 -1.15 -8.66 13.18
CA PHE A 294 -0.30 -8.00 12.20
C PHE A 294 -0.26 -6.49 12.48
N PRO A 295 0.83 -5.80 12.10
CA PRO A 295 0.84 -4.34 12.17
C PRO A 295 -0.32 -3.77 11.38
N LYS A 296 -0.95 -2.75 11.94
CA LYS A 296 -2.02 -2.03 11.25
C LYS A 296 -1.43 -1.18 10.13
N GLN A 297 -2.14 -1.16 9.02
CA GLN A 297 -1.85 -0.31 7.86
C GLN A 297 -1.97 1.19 8.20
#